data_bd11523b9db46e6a7a89e5fa68271552
#
_entry.id   bd11523b9db46e6a7a89e5fa68271552
#
_cell.length_a   1.000
_cell.length_b   1.000
_cell.length_c   1.000
_cell.angle_alpha   90.00
_cell.angle_beta   90.00
_cell.angle_gamma   90.00
#
_symmetry.space_group_name_H-M   'P 1'
#
loop_
_entity.id
_entity.type
_entity.pdbx_description
1 polymer ?
#
loop_
_entity_poly.entity_id
_entity_poly.type
_entity_poly.pdbx_seq_one_letter_code
_entity_poly.pdbx_strand_id
1 'polypeptide(L)'
;MSSDLIEAGRGVRSPVEDVSGVMPSARGSRHHWAVMLAGGDGVRLQSLTLRIAGDSRPKQFCSIFGGESLLTQTRARLESLFHVDRELFVVTRAHETYYRDELRNVDDSRIISQPLNRGTGAAVAVALLHILQRDADAVVVFVPCDHYYSDTEAFGRAVRSAISGAEQNPNSIVILGAEAHYAEVEYGWIELGSAISDAPVPLLRVNRFWEKPSLPQARALLRRGCLWNTFVTVGRASTFVDLLCSQLPEVILSINAAMAENELEAAYRLMPTIDLFAARFGPSASSTVGGIRYDAGMDRS
;
A
#
# COMPACT_ATOMS: atom_id res chain seq x y z
N MET A 1 66.27 -34.88 -27.83
CA MET A 1 67.07 -34.54 -26.67
C MET A 1 66.26 -33.67 -25.82
N SER A 2 65.72 -34.31 -24.86
CA SER A 2 65.83 -34.11 -23.41
C SER A 2 64.99 -32.92 -22.98
N SER A 3 63.98 -33.21 -22.33
CA SER A 3 63.67 -33.69 -20.96
C SER A 3 63.44 -32.53 -19.99
N ASP A 4 62.26 -32.60 -19.38
CA ASP A 4 61.96 -32.45 -17.94
C ASP A 4 61.94 -31.02 -17.37
N LEU A 5 60.99 -30.61 -16.60
CA LEU A 5 60.35 -31.09 -15.36
C LEU A 5 59.19 -30.13 -15.01
N ILE A 6 58.04 -30.57 -14.81
CA ILE A 6 57.22 -30.75 -13.62
C ILE A 6 57.67 -29.90 -12.43
N GLU A 7 56.82 -28.97 -11.96
CA GLU A 7 56.51 -28.91 -10.54
C GLU A 7 55.18 -28.18 -10.21
N ALA A 8 54.50 -28.78 -9.30
CA ALA A 8 53.18 -28.52 -8.80
C ALA A 8 53.11 -27.22 -7.99
N GLY A 9 52.20 -26.34 -8.33
CA GLY A 9 51.77 -25.24 -7.47
C GLY A 9 50.46 -25.59 -6.80
N ARG A 10 50.47 -25.82 -5.51
CA ARG A 10 49.35 -26.16 -4.63
C ARG A 10 48.28 -25.09 -4.70
N GLY A 11 47.06 -25.49 -5.03
CA GLY A 11 45.86 -24.69 -4.89
C GLY A 11 45.58 -24.37 -3.43
N VAL A 12 45.63 -23.13 -3.07
CA VAL A 12 45.08 -22.62 -1.83
C VAL A 12 43.56 -22.57 -2.02
N ARG A 13 42.85 -23.51 -1.42
CA ARG A 13 41.40 -23.43 -1.22
C ARG A 13 41.14 -22.35 -0.18
N SER A 14 40.57 -21.24 -0.58
CA SER A 14 39.92 -20.32 0.32
C SER A 14 38.72 -21.04 0.96
N PRO A 15 38.50 -20.90 2.26
CA PRO A 15 37.31 -21.44 2.89
C PRO A 15 36.12 -20.62 2.34
N VAL A 16 35.19 -21.30 1.67
CA VAL A 16 33.87 -20.80 1.44
C VAL A 16 33.21 -20.78 2.82
N GLU A 17 33.10 -19.61 3.42
CA GLU A 17 32.27 -19.42 4.59
C GLU A 17 30.85 -19.78 4.19
N ASP A 18 30.39 -20.85 4.82
CA ASP A 18 28.98 -21.30 4.77
C ASP A 18 28.12 -20.26 5.47
N VAL A 19 27.64 -19.26 4.71
CA VAL A 19 26.62 -18.32 5.15
C VAL A 19 25.29 -19.04 5.07
N SER A 20 25.10 -20.06 5.90
CA SER A 20 23.78 -20.58 6.24
C SER A 20 23.05 -19.57 7.13
N GLY A 21 22.86 -18.36 6.61
CA GLY A 21 21.94 -17.39 7.15
C GLY A 21 20.52 -17.95 7.04
N VAL A 22 19.90 -18.17 8.18
CA VAL A 22 18.50 -18.54 8.35
C VAL A 22 17.67 -17.71 7.35
N MET A 23 17.17 -18.37 6.30
CA MET A 23 16.22 -17.77 5.38
C MET A 23 15.00 -17.36 6.22
N PRO A 24 14.62 -16.07 6.28
CA PRO A 24 13.42 -15.69 6.98
C PRO A 24 12.26 -16.47 6.36
N SER A 25 11.33 -16.93 7.20
CA SER A 25 10.17 -17.72 6.77
C SER A 25 9.52 -17.06 5.55
N ALA A 26 9.10 -17.84 4.58
CA ALA A 26 8.55 -17.36 3.31
C ALA A 26 7.34 -16.41 3.47
N ARG A 27 6.75 -16.32 4.66
CA ARG A 27 5.68 -15.39 5.04
C ARG A 27 6.22 -14.38 6.05
N GLY A 28 5.78 -13.12 5.95
CA GLY A 28 6.18 -12.00 6.80
C GLY A 28 5.91 -12.24 8.30
N SER A 29 6.39 -11.34 9.15
CA SER A 29 6.15 -11.35 10.59
C SER A 29 4.64 -11.39 10.90
N ARG A 30 4.26 -11.97 12.05
CA ARG A 30 2.88 -11.96 12.54
C ARG A 30 2.37 -10.57 12.89
N HIS A 31 3.25 -9.58 13.01
CA HIS A 31 2.92 -8.17 13.17
C HIS A 31 2.75 -7.41 11.84
N HIS A 32 2.95 -8.05 10.70
CA HIS A 32 2.73 -7.43 9.39
C HIS A 32 1.29 -7.66 8.94
N TRP A 33 0.56 -6.57 8.75
CA TRP A 33 -0.84 -6.57 8.32
C TRP A 33 -0.98 -5.98 6.92
N ALA A 34 -1.74 -6.67 6.06
CA ALA A 34 -2.16 -6.13 4.77
C ALA A 34 -3.60 -5.62 4.87
N VAL A 35 -3.84 -4.36 4.57
CA VAL A 35 -5.18 -3.77 4.50
C VAL A 35 -5.51 -3.46 3.05
N MET A 36 -6.45 -4.22 2.50
CA MET A 36 -6.95 -4.07 1.15
C MET A 36 -8.11 -3.06 1.13
N LEU A 37 -7.85 -1.89 0.52
CA LEU A 37 -8.85 -0.81 0.41
C LEU A 37 -9.70 -1.01 -0.84
N ALA A 38 -10.91 -1.54 -0.67
CA ALA A 38 -11.84 -1.87 -1.73
C ALA A 38 -13.21 -1.16 -1.59
N GLY A 39 -13.27 -0.06 -0.84
CA GLY A 39 -14.52 0.68 -0.55
C GLY A 39 -14.88 1.80 -1.54
N GLY A 40 -14.03 2.08 -2.54
CA GLY A 40 -14.27 3.16 -3.51
C GLY A 40 -15.44 2.88 -4.45
N ASP A 41 -16.24 3.92 -4.77
CA ASP A 41 -17.43 3.78 -5.63
C ASP A 41 -17.10 3.68 -7.12
N GLY A 42 -15.88 4.02 -7.54
CA GLY A 42 -15.41 3.87 -8.92
C GLY A 42 -16.21 4.63 -9.98
N VAL A 43 -16.93 5.70 -9.60
CA VAL A 43 -17.92 6.41 -10.42
C VAL A 43 -17.39 6.81 -11.80
N ARG A 44 -16.12 7.22 -11.90
CA ARG A 44 -15.51 7.67 -13.16
C ARG A 44 -15.41 6.58 -14.23
N LEU A 45 -15.28 5.32 -13.81
CA LEU A 45 -15.10 4.19 -14.71
C LEU A 45 -16.35 3.31 -14.85
N GLN A 46 -17.49 3.75 -14.31
CA GLN A 46 -18.74 2.99 -14.41
C GLN A 46 -19.17 2.69 -15.85
N SER A 47 -18.93 3.62 -16.78
CA SER A 47 -19.21 3.38 -18.20
C SER A 47 -18.33 2.27 -18.81
N LEU A 48 -17.12 2.13 -18.31
CA LEU A 48 -16.20 1.04 -18.72
C LEU A 48 -16.63 -0.28 -18.07
N THR A 49 -16.87 -0.28 -16.74
CA THR A 49 -17.27 -1.50 -16.02
C THR A 49 -18.60 -2.03 -16.51
N LEU A 50 -19.55 -1.15 -16.86
CA LEU A 50 -20.81 -1.54 -17.48
C LEU A 50 -20.63 -2.26 -18.82
N ARG A 51 -19.67 -1.82 -19.66
CA ARG A 51 -19.36 -2.50 -20.93
C ARG A 51 -18.66 -3.85 -20.74
N ILE A 52 -17.85 -3.99 -19.69
CA ILE A 52 -17.06 -5.21 -19.43
C ILE A 52 -17.90 -6.24 -18.68
N ALA A 53 -18.58 -5.82 -17.61
CA ALA A 53 -19.25 -6.71 -16.67
C ALA A 53 -20.78 -6.75 -16.82
N GLY A 54 -21.37 -5.84 -17.63
CA GLY A 54 -22.82 -5.74 -17.82
C GLY A 54 -23.56 -5.00 -16.70
N ASP A 55 -22.84 -4.53 -15.67
CA ASP A 55 -23.39 -3.75 -14.56
C ASP A 55 -22.43 -2.60 -14.15
N SER A 56 -22.90 -1.72 -13.27
CA SER A 56 -22.14 -0.55 -12.80
C SER A 56 -21.25 -0.83 -11.58
N ARG A 57 -20.75 -2.08 -11.47
CA ARG A 57 -19.86 -2.46 -10.36
C ARG A 57 -18.63 -1.56 -10.29
N PRO A 58 -18.11 -1.26 -9.08
CA PRO A 58 -16.86 -0.56 -8.93
C PRO A 58 -15.67 -1.31 -9.57
N LYS A 59 -14.68 -0.58 -10.04
CA LYS A 59 -13.52 -1.08 -10.78
C LYS A 59 -12.84 -2.27 -10.11
N GLN A 60 -12.68 -2.24 -8.79
CA GLN A 60 -12.00 -3.29 -8.02
C GLN A 60 -12.69 -4.66 -8.10
N PHE A 61 -13.99 -4.70 -8.41
CA PHE A 61 -14.75 -5.95 -8.59
C PHE A 61 -14.94 -6.34 -10.06
N CYS A 62 -14.19 -5.70 -10.97
CA CYS A 62 -14.28 -5.93 -12.39
C CYS A 62 -13.04 -6.67 -12.91
N SER A 63 -13.24 -7.63 -13.81
CA SER A 63 -12.18 -8.35 -14.54
C SER A 63 -11.72 -7.54 -15.76
N ILE A 64 -11.05 -6.41 -15.53
CA ILE A 64 -10.70 -5.46 -16.59
C ILE A 64 -9.76 -6.07 -17.63
N PHE A 65 -8.85 -6.95 -17.20
CA PHE A 65 -7.86 -7.61 -18.07
C PHE A 65 -8.24 -9.06 -18.43
N GLY A 66 -9.49 -9.45 -18.15
CA GLY A 66 -9.95 -10.83 -18.25
C GLY A 66 -9.56 -11.67 -17.03
N GLY A 67 -10.30 -12.75 -16.80
CA GLY A 67 -10.07 -13.65 -15.65
C GLY A 67 -10.60 -13.08 -14.33
N GLU A 68 -9.73 -12.81 -13.38
CA GLU A 68 -10.08 -12.40 -12.02
C GLU A 68 -10.29 -10.90 -11.87
N SER A 69 -11.08 -10.50 -10.85
CA SER A 69 -11.26 -9.10 -10.47
C SER A 69 -9.94 -8.48 -9.97
N LEU A 70 -9.85 -7.15 -9.96
CA LEU A 70 -8.67 -6.47 -9.41
C LEU A 70 -8.50 -6.72 -7.90
N LEU A 71 -9.59 -6.93 -7.14
CA LEU A 71 -9.53 -7.33 -5.73
C LEU A 71 -8.86 -8.70 -5.58
N THR A 72 -9.30 -9.71 -6.34
CA THR A 72 -8.71 -11.06 -6.31
C THR A 72 -7.24 -11.02 -6.74
N GLN A 73 -6.89 -10.30 -7.80
CA GLN A 73 -5.49 -10.12 -8.23
C GLN A 73 -4.64 -9.43 -7.15
N THR A 74 -5.19 -8.42 -6.46
CA THR A 74 -4.48 -7.74 -5.37
C THR A 74 -4.24 -8.68 -4.20
N ARG A 75 -5.23 -9.48 -3.82
CA ARG A 75 -5.10 -10.49 -2.78
C ARG A 75 -4.04 -11.54 -3.13
N ALA A 76 -4.10 -12.12 -4.33
CA ALA A 76 -3.12 -13.10 -4.80
C ALA A 76 -1.68 -12.56 -4.78
N ARG A 77 -1.49 -11.27 -5.13
CA ARG A 77 -0.19 -10.59 -5.11
C ARG A 77 0.39 -10.44 -3.71
N LEU A 78 -0.46 -10.37 -2.68
CA LEU A 78 -0.06 -10.21 -1.28
C LEU A 78 0.09 -11.54 -0.54
N GLU A 79 -0.46 -12.64 -1.06
CA GLU A 79 -0.53 -13.96 -0.39
C GLU A 79 0.85 -14.48 0.07
N SER A 80 1.90 -14.24 -0.72
CA SER A 80 3.27 -14.65 -0.37
C SER A 80 3.96 -13.74 0.65
N LEU A 81 3.37 -12.58 0.94
CA LEU A 81 3.97 -11.55 1.79
C LEU A 81 3.40 -11.54 3.21
N PHE A 82 2.16 -11.97 3.37
CA PHE A 82 1.43 -11.88 4.64
C PHE A 82 0.84 -13.22 5.05
N HIS A 83 0.63 -13.40 6.35
CA HIS A 83 -0.19 -14.49 6.84
C HIS A 83 -1.65 -14.22 6.51
N VAL A 84 -2.39 -15.27 6.15
CA VAL A 84 -3.80 -15.16 5.77
C VAL A 84 -4.66 -14.51 6.86
N ASP A 85 -4.35 -14.72 8.13
CA ASP A 85 -5.02 -14.14 9.30
C ASP A 85 -4.60 -12.68 9.58
N ARG A 86 -3.70 -12.12 8.77
CA ARG A 86 -3.22 -10.74 8.80
C ARG A 86 -3.64 -9.95 7.57
N GLU A 87 -4.56 -10.47 6.79
CA GLU A 87 -5.25 -9.77 5.71
C GLU A 87 -6.55 -9.15 6.24
N LEU A 88 -6.74 -7.86 6.01
CA LEU A 88 -7.95 -7.12 6.36
C LEU A 88 -8.53 -6.45 5.11
N PHE A 89 -9.83 -6.59 4.91
CA PHE A 89 -10.54 -6.02 3.77
C PHE A 89 -11.44 -4.88 4.23
N VAL A 90 -11.26 -3.70 3.66
CA VAL A 90 -12.13 -2.56 3.92
C VAL A 90 -12.99 -2.34 2.68
N VAL A 91 -14.27 -2.66 2.82
CA VAL A 91 -15.28 -2.59 1.75
C VAL A 91 -16.39 -1.62 2.14
N THR A 92 -17.31 -1.35 1.24
CA THR A 92 -18.51 -0.53 1.53
C THR A 92 -19.75 -1.40 1.40
N ARG A 93 -20.69 -1.29 2.32
CA ARG A 93 -21.93 -2.07 2.36
C ARG A 93 -22.72 -2.04 1.05
N ALA A 94 -22.75 -0.89 0.38
CA ALA A 94 -23.42 -0.75 -0.91
C ALA A 94 -22.86 -1.68 -2.00
N HIS A 95 -21.65 -2.22 -1.82
CA HIS A 95 -20.98 -3.09 -2.80
C HIS A 95 -21.04 -4.58 -2.41
N GLU A 96 -21.84 -4.94 -1.41
CA GLU A 96 -21.88 -6.30 -0.85
C GLU A 96 -22.18 -7.37 -1.89
N THR A 97 -23.07 -7.10 -2.85
CA THR A 97 -23.39 -8.02 -3.94
C THR A 97 -22.21 -8.37 -4.84
N TYR A 98 -21.15 -7.54 -4.85
CA TYR A 98 -19.95 -7.75 -5.66
C TYR A 98 -18.83 -8.44 -4.91
N TYR A 99 -18.62 -8.14 -3.61
CA TYR A 99 -17.52 -8.72 -2.85
C TYR A 99 -17.89 -9.99 -2.07
N ARG A 100 -19.17 -10.24 -1.79
CA ARG A 100 -19.60 -11.38 -0.97
C ARG A 100 -19.05 -12.71 -1.46
N ASP A 101 -19.16 -12.98 -2.76
CA ASP A 101 -18.68 -14.22 -3.37
C ASP A 101 -17.15 -14.29 -3.41
N GLU A 102 -16.48 -13.19 -3.68
CA GLU A 102 -15.01 -13.11 -3.72
C GLU A 102 -14.39 -13.33 -2.34
N LEU A 103 -15.03 -12.83 -1.29
CA LEU A 103 -14.57 -12.92 0.10
C LEU A 103 -15.24 -14.05 0.91
N ARG A 104 -15.99 -14.95 0.27
CA ARG A 104 -16.74 -16.04 0.96
C ARG A 104 -15.87 -16.95 1.86
N ASN A 105 -14.56 -17.05 1.57
CA ASN A 105 -13.61 -17.85 2.34
C ASN A 105 -12.80 -16.99 3.33
N VAL A 106 -13.16 -15.73 3.52
CA VAL A 106 -12.54 -14.80 4.47
C VAL A 106 -13.41 -14.76 5.71
N ASP A 107 -12.78 -14.88 6.87
CA ASP A 107 -13.47 -14.75 8.16
C ASP A 107 -14.06 -13.33 8.30
N ASP A 108 -15.31 -13.23 8.77
CA ASP A 108 -16.02 -11.96 8.90
C ASP A 108 -15.27 -10.92 9.77
N SER A 109 -14.49 -11.38 10.76
CA SER A 109 -13.67 -10.51 11.59
C SER A 109 -12.54 -9.80 10.83
N ARG A 110 -12.27 -10.22 9.59
CA ARG A 110 -11.28 -9.63 8.67
C ARG A 110 -11.94 -8.79 7.57
N ILE A 111 -13.25 -8.59 7.62
CA ILE A 111 -13.99 -7.76 6.67
C ILE A 111 -14.61 -6.58 7.42
N ILE A 112 -14.11 -5.38 7.14
CA ILE A 112 -14.72 -4.13 7.63
C ILE A 112 -15.65 -3.60 6.55
N SER A 113 -16.96 -3.76 6.76
CA SER A 113 -17.99 -3.22 5.89
C SER A 113 -18.38 -1.82 6.35
N GLN A 114 -17.84 -0.79 5.68
CA GLN A 114 -18.19 0.61 5.96
C GLN A 114 -19.66 0.86 5.61
N PRO A 115 -20.43 1.51 6.49
CA PRO A 115 -21.84 1.83 6.19
C PRO A 115 -22.01 2.73 4.97
N LEU A 116 -21.08 3.70 4.82
CA LEU A 116 -21.04 4.69 3.75
C LEU A 116 -19.59 4.90 3.30
N ASN A 117 -19.39 5.33 2.05
CA ASN A 117 -18.09 5.81 1.60
C ASN A 117 -17.85 7.23 2.16
N ARG A 118 -16.88 7.38 3.05
CA ARG A 118 -16.43 8.67 3.62
C ARG A 118 -14.97 8.98 3.27
N GLY A 119 -14.48 8.40 2.16
CA GLY A 119 -13.13 8.60 1.66
C GLY A 119 -12.09 7.71 2.32
N THR A 120 -10.85 7.84 1.85
CA THR A 120 -9.74 6.98 2.27
C THR A 120 -9.34 7.19 3.73
N GLY A 121 -9.49 8.41 4.26
CA GLY A 121 -9.16 8.71 5.66
C GLY A 121 -10.02 7.93 6.66
N ALA A 122 -11.33 7.84 6.43
CA ALA A 122 -12.25 7.07 7.27
C ALA A 122 -11.95 5.56 7.19
N ALA A 123 -11.69 5.04 5.97
CA ALA A 123 -11.34 3.64 5.75
C ALA A 123 -10.05 3.24 6.48
N VAL A 124 -9.02 4.10 6.40
CA VAL A 124 -7.74 3.89 7.09
C VAL A 124 -7.92 3.96 8.61
N ALA A 125 -8.67 4.96 9.12
CA ALA A 125 -8.88 5.12 10.55
C ALA A 125 -9.58 3.92 11.19
N VAL A 126 -10.67 3.42 10.60
CA VAL A 126 -11.39 2.26 11.13
C VAL A 126 -10.53 1.00 11.08
N ALA A 127 -9.75 0.79 10.01
CA ALA A 127 -8.84 -0.35 9.89
C ALA A 127 -7.73 -0.31 10.96
N LEU A 128 -7.11 0.85 11.19
CA LEU A 128 -6.06 1.02 12.19
C LEU A 128 -6.57 0.74 13.61
N LEU A 129 -7.71 1.30 13.98
CA LEU A 129 -8.31 1.08 15.30
C LEU A 129 -8.67 -0.40 15.49
N HIS A 130 -9.19 -1.07 14.45
CA HIS A 130 -9.49 -2.49 14.46
C HIS A 130 -8.24 -3.36 14.63
N ILE A 131 -7.14 -3.02 13.96
CA ILE A 131 -5.86 -3.73 14.08
C ILE A 131 -5.25 -3.51 15.46
N LEU A 132 -5.21 -2.28 15.97
CA LEU A 132 -4.59 -1.97 17.27
C LEU A 132 -5.28 -2.66 18.46
N GLN A 133 -6.57 -2.99 18.36
CA GLN A 133 -7.26 -3.82 19.35
C GLN A 133 -6.72 -5.28 19.39
N ARG A 134 -6.03 -5.74 18.34
CA ARG A 134 -5.52 -7.10 18.19
C ARG A 134 -4.00 -7.19 18.28
N ASP A 135 -3.31 -6.14 17.86
CA ASP A 135 -1.88 -6.12 17.69
C ASP A 135 -1.34 -4.68 17.84
N ALA A 136 -0.82 -4.39 19.03
CA ALA A 136 -0.28 -3.07 19.34
C ALA A 136 1.03 -2.75 18.60
N ASP A 137 1.75 -3.78 18.16
CA ASP A 137 3.03 -3.67 17.44
C ASP A 137 2.88 -3.75 15.91
N ALA A 138 1.65 -3.70 15.41
CA ALA A 138 1.34 -3.88 13.99
C ALA A 138 2.10 -2.90 13.10
N VAL A 139 2.73 -3.45 12.06
CA VAL A 139 3.18 -2.72 10.85
C VAL A 139 2.14 -2.97 9.76
N VAL A 140 1.52 -1.91 9.28
CA VAL A 140 0.39 -2.00 8.37
C VAL A 140 0.81 -1.56 6.97
N VAL A 141 0.40 -2.35 5.98
CA VAL A 141 0.52 -2.04 4.55
C VAL A 141 -0.87 -1.79 4.01
N PHE A 142 -1.19 -0.56 3.65
CA PHE A 142 -2.42 -0.22 2.94
C PHE A 142 -2.20 -0.37 1.44
N VAL A 143 -3.09 -1.11 0.78
CA VAL A 143 -3.03 -1.37 -0.65
C VAL A 143 -4.40 -1.07 -1.28
N PRO A 144 -4.47 -0.16 -2.26
CA PRO A 144 -5.69 0.03 -3.04
C PRO A 144 -5.93 -1.18 -3.96
N CYS A 145 -7.19 -1.60 -4.09
CA CYS A 145 -7.57 -2.77 -4.88
C CYS A 145 -8.01 -2.43 -6.31
N ASP A 146 -7.79 -1.21 -6.75
CA ASP A 146 -8.21 -0.74 -8.09
C ASP A 146 -7.02 -0.49 -9.04
N HIS A 147 -5.81 -0.88 -8.63
CA HIS A 147 -4.60 -0.77 -9.43
C HIS A 147 -4.16 -2.13 -9.98
N TYR A 148 -3.68 -2.09 -11.22
CA TYR A 148 -3.02 -3.22 -11.87
C TYR A 148 -1.50 -3.05 -11.81
N TYR A 149 -0.78 -4.15 -11.61
CA TYR A 149 0.69 -4.21 -11.64
C TYR A 149 1.11 -5.39 -12.51
N SER A 150 1.84 -5.13 -13.59
CA SER A 150 2.31 -6.14 -14.52
C SER A 150 3.43 -7.02 -13.94
N ASP A 151 4.29 -6.47 -13.08
CA ASP A 151 5.37 -7.18 -12.39
C ASP A 151 5.03 -7.37 -10.90
N THR A 152 4.42 -8.52 -10.60
CA THR A 152 4.04 -8.92 -9.23
C THR A 152 5.26 -9.15 -8.33
N GLU A 153 6.37 -9.65 -8.87
CA GLU A 153 7.58 -9.90 -8.08
C GLU A 153 8.27 -8.60 -7.68
N ALA A 154 8.39 -7.66 -8.62
CA ALA A 154 8.94 -6.34 -8.32
C ALA A 154 8.07 -5.59 -7.31
N PHE A 155 6.73 -5.67 -7.43
CA PHE A 155 5.81 -5.16 -6.42
C PHE A 155 6.07 -5.77 -5.05
N GLY A 156 6.19 -7.11 -4.96
CA GLY A 156 6.49 -7.81 -3.72
C GLY A 156 7.83 -7.40 -3.11
N ARG A 157 8.89 -7.21 -3.92
CA ARG A 157 10.17 -6.68 -3.46
C ARG A 157 10.04 -5.26 -2.90
N ALA A 158 9.31 -4.39 -3.57
CA ALA A 158 9.08 -3.01 -3.14
C ALA A 158 8.31 -2.96 -1.81
N VAL A 159 7.27 -3.78 -1.64
CA VAL A 159 6.52 -3.88 -0.37
C VAL A 159 7.42 -4.37 0.77
N ARG A 160 8.23 -5.41 0.57
CA ARG A 160 9.20 -5.88 1.58
C ARG A 160 10.19 -4.79 1.96
N SER A 161 10.72 -4.05 0.99
CA SER A 161 11.63 -2.94 1.25
C SER A 161 10.93 -1.81 2.03
N ALA A 162 9.67 -1.52 1.73
CA ALA A 162 8.90 -0.52 2.45
C ALA A 162 8.61 -0.94 3.91
N ILE A 163 8.31 -2.22 4.15
CA ILE A 163 8.14 -2.77 5.50
C ILE A 163 9.45 -2.62 6.29
N SER A 164 10.58 -3.07 5.72
CA SER A 164 11.90 -2.91 6.36
C SER A 164 12.23 -1.44 6.64
N GLY A 165 11.92 -0.54 5.70
CA GLY A 165 12.09 0.91 5.89
C GLY A 165 11.26 1.46 7.04
N ALA A 166 10.01 1.04 7.18
CA ALA A 166 9.12 1.44 8.26
C ALA A 166 9.55 0.87 9.63
N GLU A 167 10.05 -0.37 9.66
CA GLU A 167 10.58 -0.99 10.89
C GLU A 167 11.85 -0.27 11.39
N GLN A 168 12.76 0.10 10.47
CA GLN A 168 13.98 0.85 10.80
C GLN A 168 13.71 2.32 11.17
N ASN A 169 12.58 2.86 10.71
CA ASN A 169 12.17 4.26 10.95
C ASN A 169 10.74 4.27 11.54
N PRO A 170 10.55 3.84 12.80
CA PRO A 170 9.23 3.58 13.38
C PRO A 170 8.29 4.79 13.42
N ASN A 171 8.84 6.00 13.40
CA ASN A 171 8.07 7.25 13.38
C ASN A 171 7.80 7.76 11.95
N SER A 172 8.05 6.93 10.93
CA SER A 172 7.88 7.29 9.54
C SER A 172 6.78 6.48 8.87
N ILE A 173 6.07 7.11 7.94
CA ILE A 173 5.18 6.43 6.99
C ILE A 173 5.91 6.38 5.65
N VAL A 174 6.07 5.19 5.11
CA VAL A 174 6.71 4.93 3.83
C VAL A 174 5.65 4.84 2.74
N ILE A 175 5.88 5.48 1.60
CA ILE A 175 4.98 5.46 0.46
C ILE A 175 5.72 4.89 -0.74
N LEU A 176 5.08 3.97 -1.47
CA LEU A 176 5.60 3.49 -2.74
C LEU A 176 5.23 4.50 -3.84
N GLY A 177 6.24 4.98 -4.55
CA GLY A 177 6.06 5.79 -5.74
C GLY A 177 6.48 5.01 -6.99
N ALA A 178 5.63 5.00 -8.02
CA ALA A 178 5.95 4.41 -9.31
C ALA A 178 6.67 5.39 -10.21
N GLU A 179 7.61 4.90 -11.03
CA GLU A 179 8.26 5.74 -12.02
C GLU A 179 7.24 6.24 -13.05
N ALA A 180 7.29 7.55 -13.30
CA ALA A 180 6.36 8.20 -14.22
C ALA A 180 6.92 8.14 -15.65
N HIS A 181 6.16 7.56 -16.57
CA HIS A 181 6.56 7.45 -17.99
C HIS A 181 5.95 8.55 -18.88
N TYR A 182 4.88 9.20 -18.39
CA TYR A 182 4.21 10.30 -19.10
C TYR A 182 3.55 11.29 -18.13
N ALA A 183 3.10 12.43 -18.65
CA ALA A 183 2.52 13.50 -17.83
C ALA A 183 1.04 13.22 -17.54
N GLU A 184 0.76 12.30 -16.61
CA GLU A 184 -0.58 11.93 -16.20
C GLU A 184 -1.19 13.01 -15.28
N VAL A 185 -2.42 13.43 -15.56
CA VAL A 185 -3.13 14.49 -14.82
C VAL A 185 -4.12 13.93 -13.79
N GLU A 186 -4.50 12.66 -13.92
CA GLU A 186 -5.46 12.01 -13.03
C GLU A 186 -4.80 11.36 -11.81
N TYR A 187 -3.46 11.24 -11.81
CA TYR A 187 -2.72 10.69 -10.68
C TYR A 187 -2.26 11.75 -9.68
N GLY A 188 -2.09 11.33 -8.44
CA GLY A 188 -1.23 12.01 -7.49
C GLY A 188 0.24 11.84 -7.86
N TRP A 189 1.06 12.84 -7.57
CA TRP A 189 2.49 12.85 -7.80
C TRP A 189 3.26 13.10 -6.51
N ILE A 190 4.44 12.48 -6.41
CA ILE A 190 5.34 12.57 -5.27
C ILE A 190 6.63 13.26 -5.72
N GLU A 191 6.92 14.39 -5.12
CA GLU A 191 8.20 15.09 -5.29
C GLU A 191 9.17 14.61 -4.22
N LEU A 192 10.28 14.02 -4.66
CA LEU A 192 11.29 13.43 -3.77
C LEU A 192 12.29 14.47 -3.28
N GLY A 193 12.75 14.28 -2.05
CA GLY A 193 13.81 15.03 -1.41
C GLY A 193 15.10 14.24 -1.22
N SER A 194 15.85 14.57 -0.18
CA SER A 194 17.10 13.89 0.17
C SER A 194 16.88 12.46 0.68
N ALA A 195 17.89 11.62 0.56
CA ALA A 195 17.90 10.31 1.19
C ALA A 195 17.80 10.42 2.72
N ILE A 196 17.09 9.49 3.34
CA ILE A 196 16.95 9.37 4.80
C ILE A 196 17.95 8.35 5.33
N SER A 197 18.27 7.31 4.54
CA SER A 197 19.21 6.27 4.90
C SER A 197 20.04 5.85 3.71
N ASP A 198 21.25 5.35 3.97
CA ASP A 198 22.17 4.76 2.97
C ASP A 198 21.87 3.27 2.70
N ALA A 199 20.66 2.82 3.01
CA ALA A 199 20.24 1.44 2.76
C ALA A 199 20.26 1.10 1.25
N PRO A 200 20.43 -0.18 0.86
CA PRO A 200 20.48 -0.61 -0.55
C PRO A 200 19.28 -0.16 -1.38
N VAL A 201 18.12 0.00 -0.75
CA VAL A 201 16.97 0.70 -1.34
C VAL A 201 16.77 2.00 -0.56
N PRO A 202 17.19 3.14 -1.12
CA PRO A 202 17.18 4.40 -0.38
C PRO A 202 15.76 4.82 -0.05
N LEU A 203 15.52 5.10 1.23
CA LEU A 203 14.34 5.78 1.71
C LEU A 203 14.56 7.29 1.49
N LEU A 204 13.70 7.90 0.68
CA LEU A 204 13.81 9.31 0.31
C LEU A 204 12.73 10.13 1.03
N ARG A 205 13.05 11.34 1.43
CA ARG A 205 12.04 12.28 1.95
C ARG A 205 11.03 12.59 0.86
N VAL A 206 9.77 12.76 1.25
CA VAL A 206 8.76 13.35 0.37
C VAL A 206 8.72 14.84 0.65
N ASN A 207 9.10 15.64 -0.35
CA ASN A 207 9.05 17.10 -0.25
C ASN A 207 7.63 17.64 -0.42
N ARG A 208 6.88 17.02 -1.34
CA ARG A 208 5.53 17.49 -1.67
C ARG A 208 4.71 16.42 -2.38
N PHE A 209 3.40 16.43 -2.08
CA PHE A 209 2.37 15.74 -2.87
C PHE A 209 1.69 16.73 -3.80
N TRP A 210 1.37 16.27 -5.00
CA TRP A 210 0.62 17.01 -5.99
C TRP A 210 -0.58 16.16 -6.39
N GLU A 211 -1.78 16.58 -6.04
CA GLU A 211 -3.00 15.86 -6.40
C GLU A 211 -3.54 16.43 -7.71
N LYS A 212 -3.72 15.57 -8.71
CA LYS A 212 -4.29 15.87 -10.03
C LYS A 212 -3.79 17.20 -10.61
N PRO A 213 -2.49 17.28 -10.93
CA PRO A 213 -1.91 18.51 -11.45
C PRO A 213 -2.47 18.84 -12.84
N SER A 214 -2.45 20.11 -13.22
CA SER A 214 -2.70 20.50 -14.60
C SER A 214 -1.65 19.90 -15.54
N LEU A 215 -1.96 19.76 -16.84
CA LEU A 215 -1.02 19.19 -17.81
C LEU A 215 0.35 19.91 -17.85
N PRO A 216 0.44 21.25 -17.80
CA PRO A 216 1.74 21.92 -17.68
C PRO A 216 2.50 21.55 -16.41
N GLN A 217 1.81 21.41 -15.26
CA GLN A 217 2.41 20.97 -14.00
C GLN A 217 2.87 19.51 -14.09
N ALA A 218 2.03 18.58 -14.60
CA ALA A 218 2.40 17.17 -14.77
C ALA A 218 3.65 17.02 -15.66
N ARG A 219 3.77 17.79 -16.76
CA ARG A 219 4.97 17.82 -17.60
C ARG A 219 6.20 18.32 -16.85
N ALA A 220 6.03 19.32 -15.96
CA ALA A 220 7.13 19.81 -15.13
C ALA A 220 7.57 18.78 -14.08
N LEU A 221 6.62 18.09 -13.44
CA LEU A 221 6.88 17.02 -12.46
C LEU A 221 7.60 15.83 -13.13
N LEU A 222 7.17 15.42 -14.31
CA LEU A 222 7.81 14.37 -15.10
C LEU A 222 9.29 14.71 -15.39
N ARG A 223 9.57 15.93 -15.89
CA ARG A 223 10.96 16.39 -16.15
C ARG A 223 11.84 16.44 -14.90
N ARG A 224 11.24 16.62 -13.72
CA ARG A 224 11.93 16.65 -12.42
C ARG A 224 12.15 15.27 -11.83
N GLY A 225 11.69 14.20 -12.51
CA GLY A 225 11.78 12.83 -12.02
C GLY A 225 10.89 12.55 -10.81
N CYS A 226 9.77 13.29 -10.66
CA CYS A 226 8.76 13.00 -9.65
C CYS A 226 8.07 11.68 -9.97
N LEU A 227 7.59 10.97 -8.94
CA LEU A 227 6.94 9.67 -9.06
C LEU A 227 5.42 9.81 -9.06
N TRP A 228 4.74 8.85 -9.65
CA TRP A 228 3.30 8.67 -9.42
C TRP A 228 3.05 8.09 -8.02
N ASN A 229 2.04 8.60 -7.34
CA ASN A 229 1.59 8.05 -6.07
C ASN A 229 0.79 6.76 -6.31
N THR A 230 1.31 5.63 -5.81
CA THR A 230 0.61 4.33 -5.90
C THR A 230 -0.44 4.14 -4.81
N PHE A 231 -0.52 5.05 -3.83
CA PHE A 231 -1.32 4.93 -2.60
C PHE A 231 -0.94 3.74 -1.71
N VAL A 232 0.04 2.93 -2.09
CA VAL A 232 0.58 1.90 -1.19
C VAL A 232 1.39 2.57 -0.11
N THR A 233 0.94 2.47 1.15
CA THR A 233 1.56 3.11 2.30
C THR A 233 1.85 2.10 3.39
N VAL A 234 2.99 2.24 4.05
CA VAL A 234 3.50 1.31 5.06
C VAL A 234 3.97 2.08 6.29
N GLY A 235 3.62 1.61 7.47
CA GLY A 235 4.07 2.19 8.73
C GLY A 235 3.55 1.45 9.95
N ARG A 236 4.01 1.82 11.12
CA ARG A 236 3.41 1.33 12.36
C ARG A 236 1.98 1.85 12.49
N ALA A 237 1.07 1.00 12.94
CA ALA A 237 -0.33 1.39 13.15
C ALA A 237 -0.44 2.58 14.10
N SER A 238 0.35 2.61 15.17
CA SER A 238 0.42 3.74 16.12
C SER A 238 0.85 5.04 15.43
N THR A 239 1.87 5.01 14.57
CA THR A 239 2.35 6.20 13.85
C THR A 239 1.29 6.76 12.89
N PHE A 240 0.53 5.90 12.23
CA PHE A 240 -0.62 6.35 11.44
C PHE A 240 -1.69 7.00 12.29
N VAL A 241 -2.03 6.39 13.46
CA VAL A 241 -3.04 6.95 14.38
C VAL A 241 -2.57 8.28 14.95
N ASP A 242 -1.31 8.40 15.36
CA ASP A 242 -0.75 9.68 15.85
C ASP A 242 -0.87 10.79 14.80
N LEU A 243 -0.56 10.47 13.53
CA LEU A 243 -0.74 11.40 12.42
C LEU A 243 -2.21 11.80 12.24
N LEU A 244 -3.12 10.82 12.21
CA LEU A 244 -4.56 11.09 12.08
C LEU A 244 -5.11 11.88 13.28
N CYS A 245 -4.70 11.56 14.50
CA CYS A 245 -5.07 12.33 15.70
C CYS A 245 -4.58 13.77 15.65
N SER A 246 -3.40 14.02 15.08
CA SER A 246 -2.87 15.38 14.95
C SER A 246 -3.66 16.24 13.96
N GLN A 247 -4.29 15.63 12.96
CA GLN A 247 -4.96 16.32 11.86
C GLN A 247 -6.49 16.24 11.92
N LEU A 248 -7.01 15.14 12.42
CA LEU A 248 -8.42 14.77 12.40
C LEU A 248 -8.85 14.16 13.76
N PRO A 249 -8.56 14.81 14.89
CA PRO A 249 -8.80 14.22 16.23
C PRO A 249 -10.26 13.81 16.43
N GLU A 250 -11.21 14.63 15.99
CA GLU A 250 -12.65 14.35 16.16
C GLU A 250 -13.10 13.11 15.38
N VAL A 251 -12.47 12.85 14.22
CA VAL A 251 -12.79 11.66 13.42
C VAL A 251 -12.33 10.40 14.13
N ILE A 252 -11.10 10.39 14.63
CA ILE A 252 -10.55 9.23 15.35
C ILE A 252 -11.37 8.97 16.63
N LEU A 253 -11.69 10.00 17.39
CA LEU A 253 -12.50 9.87 18.60
C LEU A 253 -13.91 9.35 18.29
N SER A 254 -14.55 9.88 17.24
CA SER A 254 -15.89 9.45 16.82
C SER A 254 -15.91 7.99 16.37
N ILE A 255 -14.94 7.55 15.54
CA ILE A 255 -14.86 6.16 15.09
C ILE A 255 -14.56 5.24 16.27
N ASN A 256 -13.63 5.60 17.15
CA ASN A 256 -13.26 4.78 18.29
C ASN A 256 -14.44 4.57 19.27
N ALA A 257 -15.19 5.63 19.58
CA ALA A 257 -16.41 5.54 20.39
C ALA A 257 -17.47 4.67 19.69
N ALA A 258 -17.72 4.89 18.40
CA ALA A 258 -18.71 4.14 17.64
C ALA A 258 -18.35 2.64 17.50
N MET A 259 -17.07 2.31 17.43
CA MET A 259 -16.63 0.91 17.43
C MET A 259 -16.88 0.23 18.79
N ALA A 260 -16.68 0.94 19.90
CA ALA A 260 -16.94 0.43 21.24
C ALA A 260 -18.44 0.17 21.49
N GLU A 261 -19.31 1.00 20.92
CA GLU A 261 -20.77 0.95 21.06
C GLU A 261 -21.46 0.16 19.93
N ASN A 262 -20.69 -0.32 18.94
CA ASN A 262 -21.20 -0.97 17.72
C ASN A 262 -22.15 -0.08 16.89
N GLU A 263 -21.88 1.24 16.89
CA GLU A 263 -22.71 2.28 16.26
C GLU A 263 -21.99 2.99 15.08
N LEU A 264 -21.14 2.29 14.35
CA LEU A 264 -20.38 2.83 13.21
C LEU A 264 -21.28 3.58 12.20
N GLU A 265 -22.52 3.15 12.01
CA GLU A 265 -23.43 3.80 11.06
C GLU A 265 -23.75 5.25 11.46
N ALA A 266 -23.99 5.50 12.74
CA ALA A 266 -24.26 6.83 13.25
C ALA A 266 -23.05 7.77 13.05
N ALA A 267 -21.84 7.30 13.39
CA ALA A 267 -20.62 8.06 13.18
C ALA A 267 -20.38 8.39 11.70
N TYR A 268 -20.54 7.40 10.79
CA TYR A 268 -20.35 7.60 9.35
C TYR A 268 -21.37 8.57 8.73
N ARG A 269 -22.59 8.65 9.25
CA ARG A 269 -23.60 9.62 8.76
C ARG A 269 -23.20 11.07 9.04
N LEU A 270 -22.57 11.32 10.18
CA LEU A 270 -22.16 12.66 10.62
C LEU A 270 -20.77 13.07 10.10
N MET A 271 -19.95 12.11 9.70
CA MET A 271 -18.56 12.33 9.30
C MET A 271 -18.49 12.98 7.91
N PRO A 272 -17.61 13.98 7.71
CA PRO A 272 -17.30 14.50 6.38
C PRO A 272 -16.55 13.48 5.55
N THR A 273 -16.52 13.67 4.23
CA THR A 273 -15.61 12.87 3.37
C THR A 273 -14.17 13.33 3.58
N ILE A 274 -13.27 12.38 3.84
CA ILE A 274 -11.88 12.62 4.20
C ILE A 274 -10.97 11.91 3.21
N ASP A 275 -10.18 12.69 2.47
CA ASP A 275 -9.09 12.16 1.66
C ASP A 275 -7.79 12.18 2.49
N LEU A 276 -7.18 11.00 2.66
CA LEU A 276 -5.98 10.82 3.47
C LEU A 276 -4.79 11.69 2.97
N PHE A 277 -4.66 11.86 1.66
CA PHE A 277 -3.54 12.58 1.05
C PHE A 277 -3.81 14.08 0.86
N ALA A 278 -5.08 14.47 0.74
CA ALA A 278 -5.48 15.89 0.71
C ALA A 278 -5.38 16.54 2.10
N ALA A 279 -5.57 15.78 3.17
CA ALA A 279 -5.28 16.20 4.54
C ALA A 279 -3.77 16.28 4.76
N ARG A 280 -3.13 17.18 4.02
CA ARG A 280 -1.73 17.62 4.12
C ARG A 280 -0.80 16.72 4.96
N PHE A 281 -0.18 15.73 4.33
CA PHE A 281 1.16 15.29 4.71
C PHE A 281 2.12 16.47 4.46
N GLY A 282 1.97 17.53 5.25
CA GLY A 282 2.75 18.77 5.10
C GLY A 282 4.04 18.68 5.89
N PRO A 283 5.04 19.56 5.60
CA PRO A 283 6.35 19.56 6.26
C PRO A 283 6.33 19.87 7.77
N SER A 284 5.16 20.13 8.36
CA SER A 284 4.99 20.38 9.80
C SER A 284 4.61 19.14 10.62
N ALA A 285 4.29 18.02 9.99
CA ALA A 285 4.15 16.77 10.72
C ALA A 285 5.56 16.22 10.98
N SER A 286 5.89 15.93 12.22
CA SER A 286 7.15 15.30 12.65
C SER A 286 7.31 13.85 12.12
N SER A 287 6.41 13.37 11.27
CA SER A 287 6.48 12.09 10.58
C SER A 287 7.28 12.28 9.28
N THR A 288 8.40 11.59 9.20
CA THR A 288 9.18 11.49 7.97
C THR A 288 8.41 10.59 7.01
N VAL A 289 7.96 11.14 5.88
CA VAL A 289 7.38 10.34 4.80
C VAL A 289 8.52 9.95 3.87
N GLY A 290 8.79 8.65 3.76
CA GLY A 290 9.80 8.11 2.86
C GLY A 290 9.14 7.58 1.58
N GLY A 291 9.73 7.86 0.42
CA GLY A 291 9.31 7.32 -0.87
C GLY A 291 10.31 6.26 -1.34
N ILE A 292 9.83 5.11 -1.77
CA ILE A 292 10.61 4.11 -2.49
C ILE A 292 10.26 4.24 -3.97
N ARG A 293 11.29 4.41 -4.81
CA ARG A 293 11.11 4.37 -6.26
C ARG A 293 10.88 2.92 -6.69
N TYR A 294 9.85 2.70 -7.45
CA TYR A 294 9.47 1.41 -7.97
C TYR A 294 9.19 1.54 -9.48
N ASP A 295 9.87 0.74 -10.29
CA ASP A 295 9.54 0.59 -11.71
C ASP A 295 8.35 -0.38 -11.80
N ALA A 296 7.16 0.18 -11.73
CA ALA A 296 5.94 -0.55 -11.96
C ALA A 296 5.56 -0.33 -13.40
N GLY A 297 5.54 -1.36 -14.20
CA GLY A 297 4.71 -1.33 -15.40
C GLY A 297 3.26 -1.07 -14.99
N MET A 298 2.96 0.15 -14.54
CA MET A 298 1.59 0.59 -14.27
C MET A 298 0.95 0.90 -15.60
N ASP A 299 0.27 -0.08 -16.17
CA ASP A 299 -0.51 0.09 -17.37
C ASP A 299 -1.94 0.47 -17.00
N ARG A 300 -2.40 1.57 -17.60
CA ARG A 300 -3.82 1.89 -17.67
C ARG A 300 -4.34 1.43 -19.01
N SER A 301 -5.24 0.51 -19.00
CA SER A 301 -6.22 0.32 -20.07
C SER A 301 -7.44 1.20 -19.82
#